data_ce3f399043d844cb3c25d5076aa2bbc8
#
_entry.id   ce3f399043d844cb3c25d5076aa2bbc8
#
_cell.length_a   1.000
_cell.length_b   1.000
_cell.length_c   1.000
_cell.angle_alpha   90.00
_cell.angle_beta   90.00
_cell.angle_gamma   90.00
#
_symmetry.space_group_name_H-M   'P 1'
#
loop_
_entity.id
_entity.type
_entity.pdbx_description
1 polymer ?
#
loop_
_entity_poly.entity_id
_entity_poly.type
_entity_poly.pdbx_seq_one_letter_code
_entity_poly.pdbx_strand_id
1 'polypeptide(L)'
;MTRMLFFDIFLSGSQKKAMMSQKKQTFNVLFWIRKGRTNEKLSPLSCRVTISGQRYEIPTKLYLRSESWSAVAQKSLGKTANDKEANRYIEDLKITIEDTVIKIRQKNYPLNIENFKLMFQTQDNEFSTISTLFDYHEIMEKKNLRASTFVGYHVTKKHLLNFIRIKYHVSDYDLTAIDKAFVYEFYAYLQGYKREGETVCAVNGALKHIQRFKKVMNVALQNEWISRNPVCLLNAKKTKVERGFLSEKELKSIEEVPLPVNLSIVRDVFVFAVYTGLSFVDISNLTNENINVGIDKSLWLNYYRQKTDIHAMLPLLQPAVCILKRYEAYHKGKRTNHVFPVPPNQVANRYLKKVAKEAGVEKNITFHMARHYPNSFPLKTNDLQRIVS
;
A
#
# COMPACT_ATOMS: atom_id res chain seq x y z
N MET A 1 7.56 27.56 51.60
CA MET A 1 6.20 28.02 51.99
C MET A 1 5.90 29.32 51.25
N THR A 2 5.21 29.35 50.14
CA THR A 2 4.53 30.50 49.54
C THR A 2 4.41 30.31 48.01
N ARG A 3 3.49 29.41 47.57
CA ARG A 3 2.98 29.38 46.16
C ARG A 3 1.74 28.48 46.06
N MET A 4 0.80 28.64 46.98
CA MET A 4 -0.42 27.85 47.01
C MET A 4 -1.63 28.68 47.47
N LEU A 5 -1.88 29.86 46.86
CA LEU A 5 -3.01 30.74 47.22
C LEU A 5 -3.41 31.69 46.09
N PHE A 6 -3.68 31.19 44.87
CA PHE A 6 -4.30 32.03 43.83
C PHE A 6 -5.23 31.30 42.82
N PHE A 7 -5.71 30.09 43.15
CA PHE A 7 -6.66 29.35 42.26
C PHE A 7 -8.03 29.01 42.90
N ASP A 8 -8.33 29.57 44.08
CA ASP A 8 -9.52 29.16 44.85
C ASP A 8 -10.78 30.03 44.69
N ILE A 9 -10.83 30.97 43.73
CA ILE A 9 -11.91 31.99 43.72
C ILE A 9 -12.96 31.78 42.60
N PHE A 10 -12.82 30.82 41.67
CA PHE A 10 -13.77 30.72 40.55
C PHE A 10 -14.42 29.33 40.30
N LEU A 11 -14.43 28.43 41.27
CA LEU A 11 -15.13 27.15 41.12
C LEU A 11 -16.42 27.15 41.91
N SER A 12 -17.54 26.82 41.21
CA SER A 12 -18.85 26.65 41.86
C SER A 12 -18.85 25.49 42.90
N GLY A 13 -19.73 25.55 43.91
CA GLY A 13 -19.76 24.56 44.97
C GLY A 13 -19.95 23.11 44.49
N SER A 14 -20.58 22.90 43.32
CA SER A 14 -20.72 21.58 42.66
C SER A 14 -19.39 21.11 42.04
N GLN A 15 -18.56 21.99 41.53
CA GLN A 15 -17.24 21.65 40.97
C GLN A 15 -16.23 21.35 42.09
N LYS A 16 -16.30 22.07 43.22
CA LYS A 16 -15.49 21.73 44.44
C LYS A 16 -15.87 20.36 45.01
N LYS A 17 -17.15 20.00 45.03
CA LYS A 17 -17.62 18.67 45.49
C LYS A 17 -17.20 17.56 44.54
N ALA A 18 -17.14 17.79 43.19
CA ALA A 18 -16.63 16.86 42.23
C ALA A 18 -15.11 16.64 42.29
N MET A 19 -14.36 17.71 42.63
CA MET A 19 -12.90 17.63 42.83
C MET A 19 -12.51 16.95 44.16
N MET A 20 -13.32 17.07 45.21
CA MET A 20 -13.08 16.39 46.48
C MET A 20 -13.52 14.90 46.50
N SER A 21 -14.29 14.45 45.48
CA SER A 21 -14.73 13.06 45.33
C SER A 21 -13.81 12.19 44.48
N GLN A 22 -12.63 12.66 44.06
CA GLN A 22 -11.64 11.78 43.46
C GLN A 22 -11.10 10.82 44.53
N LYS A 23 -11.74 9.65 44.68
CA LYS A 23 -11.15 8.50 45.36
C LYS A 23 -9.73 8.35 44.84
N LYS A 24 -8.73 8.38 45.74
CA LYS A 24 -7.30 8.17 45.41
C LYS A 24 -7.21 6.92 44.54
N GLN A 25 -6.91 7.13 43.23
CA GLN A 25 -6.80 5.99 42.31
C GLN A 25 -5.60 5.17 42.74
N THR A 26 -5.87 3.95 43.21
CA THR A 26 -4.80 3.02 43.60
C THR A 26 -4.32 2.26 42.39
N PHE A 27 -3.01 2.26 42.19
CA PHE A 27 -2.33 1.50 41.14
C PHE A 27 -1.27 0.60 41.80
N ASN A 28 -1.28 -0.68 41.50
CA ASN A 28 -0.31 -1.64 42.03
C ASN A 28 -0.03 -2.74 41.01
N VAL A 29 1.23 -3.15 40.93
CA VAL A 29 1.71 -4.26 40.11
C VAL A 29 2.30 -5.33 41.01
N LEU A 30 1.88 -6.58 40.85
CA LEU A 30 2.33 -7.70 41.67
C LEU A 30 2.78 -8.84 40.75
N PHE A 31 4.02 -9.29 40.95
CA PHE A 31 4.53 -10.52 40.37
C PHE A 31 4.51 -11.64 41.40
N TRP A 32 4.06 -12.83 41.00
CA TRP A 32 4.04 -14.00 41.87
C TRP A 32 4.18 -15.29 41.09
N ILE A 33 4.62 -16.34 41.76
CA ILE A 33 4.59 -17.69 41.20
C ILE A 33 3.44 -18.49 41.84
N ARG A 34 2.74 -19.29 41.05
CA ARG A 34 1.69 -20.17 41.54
C ARG A 34 2.30 -21.51 41.93
N LYS A 35 2.35 -21.84 43.23
CA LYS A 35 2.82 -23.16 43.69
C LYS A 35 1.89 -24.23 43.10
N GLY A 36 2.46 -25.11 42.26
CA GLY A 36 1.75 -26.27 41.69
C GLY A 36 1.26 -27.23 42.76
N ARG A 37 0.18 -27.97 42.50
CA ARG A 37 -0.32 -29.04 43.34
C ARG A 37 0.47 -30.34 43.21
N THR A 38 1.33 -30.45 42.22
CA THR A 38 2.18 -31.60 41.89
C THR A 38 3.64 -31.22 42.07
N ASN A 39 4.50 -32.23 42.35
CA ASN A 39 5.96 -32.11 42.55
C ASN A 39 6.74 -31.57 41.33
N GLU A 40 6.18 -30.66 40.57
CA GLU A 40 6.83 -30.00 39.46
C GLU A 40 7.86 -29.01 39.98
N LYS A 41 9.11 -29.18 39.55
CA LYS A 41 10.27 -28.35 39.93
C LYS A 41 10.14 -26.89 39.44
N LEU A 42 9.20 -26.59 38.52
CA LEU A 42 8.98 -25.29 37.90
C LEU A 42 7.54 -24.80 38.10
N SER A 43 7.40 -23.55 38.48
CA SER A 43 6.11 -22.88 38.68
C SER A 43 5.93 -21.71 37.72
N PRO A 44 4.73 -21.50 37.16
CA PRO A 44 4.49 -20.38 36.23
C PRO A 44 4.59 -19.04 36.98
N LEU A 45 5.32 -18.09 36.40
CA LEU A 45 5.35 -16.70 36.81
C LEU A 45 4.10 -15.98 36.26
N SER A 46 3.45 -15.21 37.08
CA SER A 46 2.29 -14.40 36.71
C SER A 46 2.47 -12.94 37.16
N CYS A 47 1.85 -12.03 36.44
CA CYS A 47 1.79 -10.62 36.79
C CYS A 47 0.34 -10.18 36.96
N ARG A 48 0.06 -9.34 37.94
CA ARG A 48 -1.27 -8.75 38.21
C ARG A 48 -1.15 -7.24 38.32
N VAL A 49 -1.94 -6.54 37.53
CA VAL A 49 -2.14 -5.10 37.64
C VAL A 49 -3.47 -4.88 38.36
N THR A 50 -3.45 -4.04 39.39
CA THR A 50 -4.64 -3.63 40.14
C THR A 50 -4.83 -2.14 40.02
N ILE A 51 -6.00 -1.71 39.52
CA ILE A 51 -6.35 -0.29 39.34
C ILE A 51 -7.69 -0.08 40.04
N SER A 52 -7.72 0.78 41.06
CA SER A 52 -8.94 1.10 41.83
C SER A 52 -9.74 -0.14 42.30
N GLY A 53 -9.02 -1.21 42.73
CA GLY A 53 -9.59 -2.46 43.21
C GLY A 53 -9.91 -3.51 42.12
N GLN A 54 -9.95 -3.13 40.85
CA GLN A 54 -10.12 -4.07 39.71
C GLN A 54 -8.78 -4.70 39.31
N ARG A 55 -8.81 -5.95 38.91
CA ARG A 55 -7.61 -6.76 38.65
C ARG A 55 -7.53 -7.21 37.21
N TYR A 56 -6.32 -7.15 36.64
CA TYR A 56 -5.98 -7.71 35.33
C TYR A 56 -4.74 -8.58 35.47
N GLU A 57 -4.83 -9.84 35.03
CA GLU A 57 -3.72 -10.80 35.07
C GLU A 57 -3.06 -10.89 33.69
N ILE A 58 -1.73 -10.74 33.67
CA ILE A 58 -0.90 -10.83 32.49
C ILE A 58 -0.13 -12.14 32.55
N PRO A 59 -0.37 -13.12 31.64
CA PRO A 59 0.38 -14.35 31.58
C PRO A 59 1.79 -14.08 31.03
N THR A 60 2.84 -14.47 31.78
CA THR A 60 4.22 -14.21 31.36
C THR A 60 4.82 -15.33 30.51
N LYS A 61 4.18 -16.53 30.50
CA LYS A 61 4.68 -17.76 29.86
C LYS A 61 6.06 -18.22 30.37
N LEU A 62 6.56 -17.64 31.46
CA LEU A 62 7.84 -18.00 32.10
C LEU A 62 7.58 -18.92 33.29
N TYR A 63 8.53 -19.82 33.52
CA TYR A 63 8.48 -20.81 34.58
C TYR A 63 9.75 -20.69 35.41
N LEU A 64 9.61 -20.64 36.75
CA LEU A 64 10.69 -20.48 37.70
C LEU A 64 10.64 -21.59 38.76
N ARG A 65 11.81 -21.89 39.37
CA ARG A 65 11.87 -22.77 40.54
C ARG A 65 11.28 -22.02 41.75
N SER A 66 10.35 -22.64 42.45
CA SER A 66 9.72 -22.05 43.64
C SER A 66 10.73 -21.64 44.71
N GLU A 67 11.85 -22.38 44.81
CA GLU A 67 12.92 -22.12 45.78
C GLU A 67 13.75 -20.88 45.48
N SER A 68 13.83 -20.50 44.20
CA SER A 68 14.59 -19.31 43.77
C SER A 68 13.76 -18.02 43.85
N TRP A 69 12.44 -18.09 44.06
CA TRP A 69 11.57 -16.92 44.04
C TRP A 69 11.52 -16.19 45.38
N SER A 70 11.79 -14.91 45.36
CA SER A 70 11.57 -14.00 46.48
C SER A 70 10.25 -13.22 46.30
N ALA A 71 9.24 -13.53 47.12
CA ALA A 71 7.96 -12.83 47.09
C ALA A 71 8.09 -11.36 47.54
N VAL A 72 9.02 -11.06 48.45
CA VAL A 72 9.29 -9.70 48.93
C VAL A 72 9.95 -8.84 47.86
N ALA A 73 11.00 -9.40 47.22
CA ALA A 73 11.72 -8.67 46.14
C ALA A 73 11.01 -8.78 44.78
N GLN A 74 9.99 -9.63 44.63
CA GLN A 74 9.29 -9.94 43.37
C GLN A 74 10.24 -10.26 42.22
N LYS A 75 11.27 -11.07 42.51
CA LYS A 75 12.30 -11.49 41.54
C LYS A 75 12.88 -12.85 41.91
N SER A 76 13.51 -13.50 40.94
CA SER A 76 14.28 -14.71 41.21
C SER A 76 15.66 -14.37 41.80
N LEU A 77 16.03 -15.04 42.88
CA LEU A 77 17.35 -14.95 43.49
C LEU A 77 18.34 -16.01 42.95
N GLY A 78 17.86 -16.88 42.06
CA GLY A 78 18.66 -17.88 41.39
C GLY A 78 19.70 -17.28 40.44
N LYS A 79 20.75 -18.04 40.14
CA LYS A 79 21.88 -17.60 39.29
C LYS A 79 21.86 -18.23 37.90
N THR A 80 20.85 -19.03 37.56
CA THR A 80 20.76 -19.69 36.25
C THR A 80 20.44 -18.68 35.13
N ALA A 81 20.70 -19.06 33.87
CA ALA A 81 20.35 -18.24 32.73
C ALA A 81 18.84 -17.90 32.69
N ASN A 82 17.99 -18.91 33.02
CA ASN A 82 16.53 -18.71 33.09
C ASN A 82 16.12 -17.72 34.19
N ASP A 83 16.78 -17.71 35.35
CA ASP A 83 16.51 -16.73 36.41
C ASP A 83 16.86 -15.30 35.98
N LYS A 84 17.98 -15.14 35.28
CA LYS A 84 18.41 -13.82 34.75
C LYS A 84 17.49 -13.32 33.68
N GLU A 85 17.05 -14.21 32.76
CA GLU A 85 16.08 -13.88 31.71
C GLU A 85 14.72 -13.48 32.30
N ALA A 86 14.22 -14.25 33.27
CA ALA A 86 12.97 -13.93 33.96
C ALA A 86 13.04 -12.57 34.69
N ASN A 87 14.17 -12.27 35.38
CA ASN A 87 14.33 -10.99 36.04
C ASN A 87 14.38 -9.81 35.05
N ARG A 88 15.04 -9.99 33.87
CA ARG A 88 15.01 -8.99 32.81
C ARG A 88 13.60 -8.77 32.30
N TYR A 89 12.87 -9.84 31.99
CA TYR A 89 11.48 -9.79 31.56
C TYR A 89 10.57 -9.07 32.58
N ILE A 90 10.76 -9.31 33.90
CA ILE A 90 10.02 -8.62 34.96
C ILE A 90 10.26 -7.11 34.89
N GLU A 91 11.51 -6.67 34.74
CA GLU A 91 11.84 -5.24 34.64
C GLU A 91 11.26 -4.62 33.36
N ASP A 92 11.39 -5.27 32.20
CA ASP A 92 10.83 -4.82 30.93
C ASP A 92 9.30 -4.71 30.99
N LEU A 93 8.64 -5.70 31.62
CA LEU A 93 7.18 -5.68 31.79
C LEU A 93 6.72 -4.58 32.76
N LYS A 94 7.48 -4.26 33.83
CA LYS A 94 7.19 -3.13 34.72
C LYS A 94 7.25 -1.81 33.96
N ILE A 95 8.30 -1.59 33.19
CA ILE A 95 8.47 -0.39 32.34
C ILE A 95 7.28 -0.28 31.38
N THR A 96 6.92 -1.34 30.69
CA THR A 96 5.79 -1.40 29.76
C THR A 96 4.46 -1.04 30.43
N ILE A 97 4.22 -1.54 31.63
CA ILE A 97 3.01 -1.23 32.42
C ILE A 97 2.99 0.23 32.84
N GLU A 98 4.12 0.78 33.31
CA GLU A 98 4.26 2.18 33.69
C GLU A 98 4.05 3.13 32.50
N ASP A 99 4.66 2.84 31.36
CA ASP A 99 4.47 3.58 30.11
C ASP A 99 3.01 3.58 29.65
N THR A 100 2.31 2.46 29.82
CA THR A 100 0.87 2.35 29.52
C THR A 100 0.08 3.32 30.39
N VAL A 101 0.35 3.38 31.69
CA VAL A 101 -0.32 4.29 32.61
C VAL A 101 -0.01 5.76 32.28
N ILE A 102 1.23 6.07 31.92
CA ILE A 102 1.64 7.41 31.47
C ILE A 102 0.88 7.82 30.20
N LYS A 103 0.79 6.93 29.19
CA LYS A 103 0.03 7.16 27.95
C LYS A 103 -1.47 7.41 28.21
N ILE A 104 -2.10 6.65 29.11
CA ILE A 104 -3.49 6.86 29.50
C ILE A 104 -3.69 8.28 30.06
N ARG A 105 -2.78 8.72 30.94
CA ARG A 105 -2.84 10.06 31.55
C ARG A 105 -2.58 11.17 30.52
N GLN A 106 -1.61 11.00 29.62
CA GLN A 106 -1.30 11.96 28.56
C GLN A 106 -2.49 12.15 27.59
N LYS A 107 -3.24 11.08 27.31
CA LYS A 107 -4.46 11.15 26.49
C LYS A 107 -5.70 11.62 27.26
N ASN A 108 -5.56 12.02 28.53
CA ASN A 108 -6.65 12.44 29.42
C ASN A 108 -7.78 11.37 29.57
N TYR A 109 -7.45 10.11 29.40
CA TYR A 109 -8.42 9.02 29.67
C TYR A 109 -8.46 8.71 31.18
N PRO A 110 -9.63 8.33 31.72
CA PRO A 110 -9.71 7.88 33.11
C PRO A 110 -8.88 6.60 33.30
N LEU A 111 -8.05 6.58 34.36
CA LEU A 111 -7.23 5.42 34.70
C LEU A 111 -8.13 4.34 35.31
N ASN A 112 -8.64 3.42 34.52
CA ASN A 112 -9.40 2.25 34.90
C ASN A 112 -8.85 1.00 34.23
N ILE A 113 -9.34 -0.19 34.64
CA ILE A 113 -8.81 -1.46 34.11
C ILE A 113 -9.17 -1.68 32.65
N GLU A 114 -10.26 -1.11 32.15
CA GLU A 114 -10.71 -1.24 30.75
C GLU A 114 -9.79 -0.44 29.83
N ASN A 115 -9.56 0.82 30.15
CA ASN A 115 -8.62 1.68 29.40
C ASN A 115 -7.19 1.12 29.48
N PHE A 116 -6.81 0.58 30.65
CA PHE A 116 -5.50 -0.07 30.79
C PHE A 116 -5.39 -1.30 29.88
N LYS A 117 -6.37 -2.21 29.89
CA LYS A 117 -6.40 -3.38 29.01
C LYS A 117 -6.32 -2.97 27.54
N LEU A 118 -7.16 -2.02 27.13
CA LEU A 118 -7.18 -1.52 25.76
C LEU A 118 -5.80 -1.00 25.35
N MET A 119 -5.20 -0.11 26.15
CA MET A 119 -3.91 0.50 25.85
C MET A 119 -2.74 -0.48 25.98
N PHE A 120 -2.79 -1.41 26.93
CA PHE A 120 -1.77 -2.43 27.12
C PHE A 120 -1.79 -3.46 25.99
N GLN A 121 -2.97 -3.92 25.56
CA GLN A 121 -3.13 -4.85 24.44
C GLN A 121 -2.82 -4.21 23.09
N THR A 122 -3.00 -2.88 22.95
CA THR A 122 -2.60 -2.15 21.75
C THR A 122 -1.09 -1.85 21.72
N GLN A 123 -0.34 -2.12 22.79
CA GLN A 123 1.12 -2.04 22.78
C GLN A 123 1.79 -3.24 22.10
N ASP A 124 1.23 -4.43 22.18
CA ASP A 124 1.47 -5.54 21.25
C ASP A 124 0.65 -5.28 19.98
N ASN A 125 0.94 -4.18 19.30
CA ASN A 125 0.33 -3.92 17.99
C ASN A 125 0.69 -5.09 17.09
N GLU A 126 -0.28 -5.94 16.80
CA GLU A 126 -0.21 -6.98 15.78
C GLU A 126 0.35 -6.40 14.46
N PHE A 127 0.26 -5.08 14.30
CA PHE A 127 0.68 -4.30 13.13
C PHE A 127 1.84 -3.34 13.45
N SER A 128 2.75 -3.71 14.38
CA SER A 128 3.89 -2.85 14.79
C SER A 128 5.04 -2.82 13.77
N THR A 129 5.07 -3.73 12.78
CA THR A 129 6.15 -3.85 11.82
C THR A 129 5.73 -3.49 10.40
N ILE A 130 6.72 -3.27 9.52
CA ILE A 130 6.49 -2.96 8.11
C ILE A 130 5.68 -4.07 7.41
N SER A 131 6.03 -5.34 7.62
CA SER A 131 5.32 -6.43 6.92
C SER A 131 3.87 -6.55 7.36
N THR A 132 3.60 -6.48 8.66
CA THR A 132 2.23 -6.56 9.20
C THR A 132 1.38 -5.36 8.79
N LEU A 133 1.97 -4.16 8.70
CA LEU A 133 1.28 -2.96 8.21
C LEU A 133 0.88 -3.10 6.73
N PHE A 134 1.74 -3.65 5.87
CA PHE A 134 1.40 -3.88 4.47
C PHE A 134 0.29 -4.93 4.32
N ASP A 135 0.30 -5.99 5.15
CA ASP A 135 -0.74 -7.02 5.14
C ASP A 135 -2.09 -6.45 5.60
N TYR A 136 -2.09 -5.63 6.65
CA TYR A 136 -3.27 -4.90 7.09
C TYR A 136 -3.82 -3.97 5.99
N HIS A 137 -2.96 -3.19 5.34
CA HIS A 137 -3.36 -2.33 4.23
C HIS A 137 -4.03 -3.12 3.10
N GLU A 138 -3.50 -4.30 2.76
CA GLU A 138 -4.08 -5.16 1.73
C GLU A 138 -5.48 -5.65 2.12
N ILE A 139 -5.68 -6.09 3.37
CA ILE A 139 -6.98 -6.55 3.89
C ILE A 139 -8.00 -5.41 3.82
N MET A 140 -7.64 -4.22 4.30
CA MET A 140 -8.53 -3.06 4.35
C MET A 140 -8.92 -2.53 2.97
N GLU A 141 -7.96 -2.51 2.03
CA GLU A 141 -8.16 -1.94 0.70
C GLU A 141 -8.64 -2.99 -0.33
N LYS A 142 -8.84 -4.26 0.06
CA LYS A 142 -9.18 -5.36 -0.85
C LYS A 142 -10.41 -5.08 -1.72
N LYS A 143 -11.40 -4.38 -1.18
CA LYS A 143 -12.62 -3.99 -1.90
C LYS A 143 -12.44 -2.74 -2.77
N ASN A 144 -11.49 -1.88 -2.44
CA ASN A 144 -11.32 -0.56 -3.04
C ASN A 144 -10.28 -0.55 -4.17
N LEU A 145 -9.31 -1.47 -4.13
CA LEU A 145 -8.21 -1.51 -5.08
C LEU A 145 -8.29 -2.73 -5.99
N ARG A 146 -7.93 -2.53 -7.25
CA ARG A 146 -7.82 -3.64 -8.22
C ARG A 146 -6.61 -4.52 -7.90
N ALA A 147 -6.70 -5.82 -8.19
CA ALA A 147 -5.62 -6.80 -7.98
C ALA A 147 -4.28 -6.35 -8.60
N SER A 148 -4.31 -5.74 -9.80
CA SER A 148 -3.11 -5.20 -10.45
C SER A 148 -2.42 -4.08 -9.67
N THR A 149 -3.15 -3.34 -8.83
CA THR A 149 -2.60 -2.29 -7.96
C THR A 149 -1.83 -2.92 -6.80
N PHE A 150 -2.34 -4.03 -6.21
CA PHE A 150 -1.67 -4.75 -5.14
C PHE A 150 -0.30 -5.30 -5.56
N VAL A 151 -0.14 -5.76 -6.81
CA VAL A 151 1.19 -6.17 -7.32
C VAL A 151 2.24 -5.09 -7.06
N GLY A 152 1.89 -3.81 -7.25
CA GLY A 152 2.79 -2.70 -6.96
C GLY A 152 3.12 -2.53 -5.47
N TYR A 153 2.17 -2.80 -4.57
CA TYR A 153 2.40 -2.78 -3.12
C TYR A 153 3.27 -3.96 -2.68
N HIS A 154 3.01 -5.17 -3.18
CA HIS A 154 3.85 -6.35 -2.90
C HIS A 154 5.30 -6.15 -3.34
N VAL A 155 5.52 -5.58 -4.53
CA VAL A 155 6.88 -5.24 -4.99
C VAL A 155 7.52 -4.21 -4.07
N THR A 156 6.77 -3.19 -3.59
CA THR A 156 7.28 -2.20 -2.65
C THR A 156 7.65 -2.83 -1.30
N LYS A 157 6.77 -3.69 -0.74
CA LYS A 157 7.05 -4.48 0.47
C LYS A 157 8.34 -5.29 0.31
N LYS A 158 8.48 -6.01 -0.82
CA LYS A 158 9.69 -6.80 -1.10
C LYS A 158 10.96 -5.95 -1.12
N HIS A 159 10.93 -4.76 -1.74
CA HIS A 159 12.09 -3.85 -1.74
C HIS A 159 12.42 -3.35 -0.33
N LEU A 160 11.42 -2.99 0.48
CA LEU A 160 11.61 -2.57 1.87
C LEU A 160 12.26 -3.67 2.70
N LEU A 161 11.70 -4.88 2.69
CA LEU A 161 12.23 -6.00 3.46
C LEU A 161 13.65 -6.41 3.00
N ASN A 162 13.95 -6.33 1.70
CA ASN A 162 15.30 -6.56 1.20
C ASN A 162 16.27 -5.48 1.67
N PHE A 163 15.88 -4.20 1.64
CA PHE A 163 16.67 -3.09 2.15
C PHE A 163 16.97 -3.28 3.64
N ILE A 164 15.94 -3.60 4.44
CA ILE A 164 16.07 -3.83 5.89
C ILE A 164 17.04 -4.98 6.17
N ARG A 165 16.91 -6.10 5.45
CA ARG A 165 17.78 -7.24 5.60
C ARG A 165 19.24 -6.92 5.28
N ILE A 166 19.50 -6.14 4.23
CA ILE A 166 20.86 -5.78 3.81
C ILE A 166 21.49 -4.75 4.76
N LYS A 167 20.72 -3.74 5.15
CA LYS A 167 21.24 -2.60 5.91
C LYS A 167 21.27 -2.86 7.43
N TYR A 168 20.20 -3.45 7.96
CA TYR A 168 19.99 -3.61 9.41
C TYR A 168 20.16 -5.05 9.90
N HIS A 169 20.33 -6.03 8.99
CA HIS A 169 20.49 -7.46 9.28
C HIS A 169 19.34 -8.09 10.08
N VAL A 170 18.13 -7.54 9.93
CA VAL A 170 16.89 -8.07 10.53
C VAL A 170 15.88 -8.44 9.46
N SER A 171 14.90 -9.29 9.81
CA SER A 171 13.87 -9.76 8.86
C SER A 171 12.75 -8.73 8.62
N ASP A 172 12.47 -7.87 9.60
CA ASP A 172 11.43 -6.84 9.58
C ASP A 172 11.85 -5.64 10.43
N TYR A 173 11.09 -4.55 10.43
CA TYR A 173 11.45 -3.31 11.11
C TYR A 173 10.26 -2.67 11.78
N ASP A 174 10.45 -2.17 13.02
CA ASP A 174 9.41 -1.53 13.80
C ASP A 174 9.01 -0.18 13.19
N LEU A 175 7.68 0.09 13.15
CA LEU A 175 7.14 1.31 12.56
C LEU A 175 7.57 2.56 13.32
N THR A 176 7.73 2.47 14.63
CA THR A 176 8.12 3.60 15.48
C THR A 176 9.59 3.96 15.34
N ALA A 177 10.43 2.99 14.88
CA ALA A 177 11.85 3.20 14.62
C ALA A 177 12.13 3.82 13.23
N ILE A 178 11.12 3.93 12.37
CA ILE A 178 11.27 4.55 11.05
C ILE A 178 11.40 6.05 11.21
N ASP A 179 12.54 6.57 10.84
CA ASP A 179 12.85 8.01 10.87
C ASP A 179 13.08 8.58 9.46
N LYS A 180 13.46 9.84 9.39
CA LYS A 180 13.81 10.53 8.14
C LYS A 180 15.03 9.88 7.48
N ALA A 181 16.02 9.46 8.24
CA ALA A 181 17.25 8.85 7.71
C ALA A 181 16.93 7.54 7.01
N PHE A 182 16.13 6.66 7.65
CA PHE A 182 15.63 5.41 7.04
C PHE A 182 15.01 5.65 5.67
N VAL A 183 14.15 6.67 5.52
CA VAL A 183 13.45 6.96 4.27
C VAL A 183 14.40 7.40 3.16
N TYR A 184 15.39 8.26 3.48
CA TYR A 184 16.40 8.69 2.52
C TYR A 184 17.32 7.55 2.10
N GLU A 185 17.73 6.71 3.04
CA GLU A 185 18.54 5.51 2.77
C GLU A 185 17.79 4.48 1.93
N PHE A 186 16.52 4.25 2.22
CA PHE A 186 15.67 3.39 1.37
C PHE A 186 15.52 3.96 -0.05
N TYR A 187 15.35 5.27 -0.20
CA TYR A 187 15.31 5.92 -1.50
C TYR A 187 16.63 5.77 -2.26
N ALA A 188 17.76 5.97 -1.59
CA ALA A 188 19.10 5.76 -2.15
C ALA A 188 19.32 4.29 -2.56
N TYR A 189 18.89 3.34 -1.73
CA TYR A 189 18.91 1.90 -2.03
C TYR A 189 18.15 1.58 -3.32
N LEU A 190 16.94 2.14 -3.51
CA LEU A 190 16.16 1.93 -4.73
C LEU A 190 16.87 2.44 -5.99
N GLN A 191 17.66 3.50 -5.88
CA GLN A 191 18.39 4.10 -6.99
C GLN A 191 19.77 3.48 -7.24
N GLY A 192 20.43 2.98 -6.18
CA GLY A 192 21.81 2.53 -6.21
C GLY A 192 22.01 1.03 -6.20
N TYR A 193 20.99 0.25 -5.87
CA TYR A 193 21.09 -1.21 -5.82
C TYR A 193 21.25 -1.77 -7.23
N LYS A 194 22.48 -2.20 -7.54
CA LYS A 194 22.79 -2.88 -8.79
C LYS A 194 22.68 -4.39 -8.58
N ARG A 195 21.76 -5.03 -9.28
CA ARG A 195 21.78 -6.46 -9.52
C ARG A 195 22.43 -6.64 -10.88
N GLU A 196 23.58 -7.28 -10.96
CA GLU A 196 24.30 -7.56 -12.23
C GLU A 196 24.58 -6.30 -13.09
N GLY A 197 24.94 -5.17 -12.46
CA GLY A 197 25.30 -3.94 -13.19
C GLY A 197 24.14 -2.98 -13.50
N GLU A 198 22.88 -3.38 -13.31
CA GLU A 198 21.72 -2.52 -13.57
C GLU A 198 21.18 -1.86 -12.30
N THR A 199 20.72 -0.62 -12.41
CA THR A 199 19.97 0.06 -11.32
C THR A 199 18.61 -0.59 -11.17
N VAL A 200 18.21 -0.91 -9.92
CA VAL A 200 16.90 -1.54 -9.63
C VAL A 200 15.74 -0.67 -10.09
N CYS A 201 15.83 0.64 -9.88
CA CYS A 201 14.80 1.60 -10.27
C CYS A 201 15.41 2.88 -10.82
N ALA A 202 14.89 3.36 -11.97
CA ALA A 202 15.06 4.76 -12.35
C ALA A 202 14.37 5.69 -11.33
N VAL A 203 14.76 6.96 -11.28
CA VAL A 203 14.27 7.98 -10.33
C VAL A 203 12.74 7.93 -10.15
N ASN A 204 11.98 7.95 -11.24
CA ASN A 204 10.51 7.93 -11.19
C ASN A 204 9.95 6.59 -10.70
N GLY A 205 10.66 5.48 -10.92
CA GLY A 205 10.32 4.17 -10.37
C GLY A 205 10.48 4.13 -8.86
N ALA A 206 11.64 4.59 -8.36
CA ALA A 206 11.91 4.73 -6.94
C ALA A 206 10.86 5.60 -6.24
N LEU A 207 10.51 6.75 -6.83
CA LEU A 207 9.47 7.63 -6.30
C LEU A 207 8.08 6.99 -6.22
N LYS A 208 7.74 6.07 -7.13
CA LYS A 208 6.48 5.31 -7.03
C LYS A 208 6.47 4.37 -5.84
N HIS A 209 7.60 3.73 -5.51
CA HIS A 209 7.72 2.92 -4.30
C HIS A 209 7.60 3.78 -3.04
N ILE A 210 8.24 4.93 -3.00
CA ILE A 210 8.11 5.89 -1.90
C ILE A 210 6.64 6.37 -1.75
N GLN A 211 5.94 6.67 -2.84
CA GLN A 211 4.53 7.08 -2.79
C GLN A 211 3.62 5.98 -2.22
N ARG A 212 3.85 4.71 -2.57
CA ARG A 212 3.12 3.58 -1.99
C ARG A 212 3.45 3.40 -0.51
N PHE A 213 4.72 3.46 -0.16
CA PHE A 213 5.16 3.39 1.24
C PHE A 213 4.54 4.52 2.07
N LYS A 214 4.53 5.77 1.55
CA LYS A 214 3.85 6.90 2.19
C LYS A 214 2.36 6.63 2.43
N LYS A 215 1.65 6.04 1.43
CA LYS A 215 0.22 5.72 1.57
C LYS A 215 0.00 4.68 2.68
N VAL A 216 0.82 3.63 2.72
CA VAL A 216 0.74 2.57 3.74
C VAL A 216 1.06 3.14 5.13
N MET A 217 2.10 3.97 5.27
CA MET A 217 2.43 4.65 6.54
C MET A 217 1.36 5.65 7.00
N ASN A 218 0.58 6.24 6.08
CA ASN A 218 -0.56 7.07 6.45
C ASN A 218 -1.68 6.22 7.11
N VAL A 219 -1.83 4.95 6.75
CA VAL A 219 -2.78 4.05 7.45
C VAL A 219 -2.34 3.85 8.90
N ALA A 220 -1.04 3.65 9.16
CA ALA A 220 -0.53 3.56 10.53
C ALA A 220 -0.74 4.87 11.31
N LEU A 221 -0.57 6.03 10.66
CA LEU A 221 -0.83 7.34 11.27
C LEU A 221 -2.32 7.54 11.59
N GLN A 222 -3.23 7.16 10.68
CA GLN A 222 -4.68 7.26 10.87
C GLN A 222 -5.20 6.35 12.00
N ASN A 223 -4.55 5.20 12.20
CA ASN A 223 -4.85 4.28 13.30
C ASN A 223 -4.06 4.62 14.59
N GLU A 224 -3.36 5.75 14.62
CA GLU A 224 -2.55 6.19 15.77
C GLU A 224 -1.44 5.21 16.21
N TRP A 225 -1.01 4.31 15.32
CA TRP A 225 0.11 3.39 15.59
C TRP A 225 1.46 4.09 15.56
N ILE A 226 1.52 5.22 14.85
CA ILE A 226 2.67 6.14 14.82
C ILE A 226 2.18 7.57 15.01
N SER A 227 3.01 8.42 15.64
CA SER A 227 2.68 9.83 15.87
C SER A 227 2.90 10.74 14.66
N ARG A 228 3.71 10.30 13.69
CA ARG A 228 4.03 11.05 12.47
C ARG A 228 4.42 10.11 11.34
N ASN A 229 4.20 10.51 10.09
CA ASN A 229 4.68 9.78 8.93
C ASN A 229 6.00 10.38 8.40
N PRO A 230 7.16 9.74 8.66
CA PRO A 230 8.46 10.27 8.24
C PRO A 230 8.66 10.25 6.73
N VAL A 231 7.91 9.43 5.99
CA VAL A 231 7.99 9.36 4.51
C VAL A 231 7.52 10.68 3.85
N CYS A 232 6.70 11.47 4.55
CA CYS A 232 6.30 12.80 4.08
C CYS A 232 7.46 13.80 4.01
N LEU A 233 8.56 13.54 4.71
CA LEU A 233 9.72 14.44 4.78
C LEU A 233 10.68 14.29 3.58
N LEU A 234 10.46 13.28 2.71
CA LEU A 234 11.28 13.11 1.52
C LEU A 234 10.90 14.14 0.45
N ASN A 235 11.86 15.00 0.11
CA ASN A 235 11.71 16.06 -0.90
C ASN A 235 12.45 15.66 -2.18
N ALA A 236 11.85 14.79 -2.99
CA ALA A 236 12.42 14.33 -4.24
C ALA A 236 11.49 14.66 -5.42
N LYS A 237 12.05 15.26 -6.47
CA LYS A 237 11.31 15.70 -7.65
C LYS A 237 11.29 14.60 -8.72
N LYS A 238 10.15 14.47 -9.42
CA LYS A 238 10.06 13.60 -10.60
C LYS A 238 10.88 14.17 -11.75
N THR A 239 11.60 13.30 -12.43
CA THR A 239 12.24 13.63 -13.69
C THR A 239 11.19 13.67 -14.79
N LYS A 240 11.16 14.75 -15.56
CA LYS A 240 10.31 14.86 -16.75
C LYS A 240 10.79 13.84 -17.78
N VAL A 241 9.92 12.95 -18.19
CA VAL A 241 10.20 11.98 -19.27
C VAL A 241 9.49 12.48 -20.51
N GLU A 242 10.24 12.85 -21.51
CA GLU A 242 9.69 13.15 -22.82
C GLU A 242 9.27 11.86 -23.50
N ARG A 243 8.00 11.76 -23.81
CA ARG A 243 7.43 10.63 -24.54
C ARG A 243 7.33 11.04 -25.98
N GLY A 244 8.05 10.35 -26.85
CA GLY A 244 7.93 10.54 -28.28
C GLY A 244 6.51 10.22 -28.78
N PHE A 245 6.14 10.80 -29.90
CA PHE A 245 4.93 10.49 -30.65
C PHE A 245 5.32 10.09 -32.08
N LEU A 246 4.43 9.42 -32.79
CA LEU A 246 4.64 9.07 -34.20
C LEU A 246 4.31 10.27 -35.07
N SER A 247 5.12 10.51 -36.09
CA SER A 247 4.78 11.40 -37.19
C SER A 247 3.82 10.70 -38.17
N GLU A 248 3.13 11.46 -39.02
CA GLU A 248 2.26 10.93 -40.06
C GLU A 248 3.02 10.00 -41.04
N LYS A 249 4.26 10.36 -41.39
CA LYS A 249 5.12 9.54 -42.25
C LYS A 249 5.43 8.18 -41.61
N GLU A 250 5.80 8.18 -40.32
CA GLU A 250 6.08 6.94 -39.57
C GLU A 250 4.84 6.07 -39.40
N LEU A 251 3.67 6.67 -39.15
CA LEU A 251 2.41 5.94 -39.08
C LEU A 251 2.09 5.29 -40.42
N LYS A 252 2.19 6.04 -41.52
CA LYS A 252 1.96 5.52 -42.87
C LYS A 252 2.92 4.39 -43.23
N SER A 253 4.19 4.50 -42.90
CA SER A 253 5.16 3.40 -43.09
C SER A 253 4.76 2.14 -42.29
N ILE A 254 4.23 2.29 -41.07
CA ILE A 254 3.71 1.16 -40.27
C ILE A 254 2.47 0.54 -40.91
N GLU A 255 1.55 1.35 -41.45
CA GLU A 255 0.34 0.89 -42.09
C GLU A 255 0.59 0.07 -43.36
N GLU A 256 1.58 0.50 -44.17
CA GLU A 256 1.84 -0.04 -45.51
C GLU A 256 2.85 -1.20 -45.50
N VAL A 257 3.64 -1.39 -44.42
CA VAL A 257 4.67 -2.44 -44.39
C VAL A 257 4.09 -3.84 -44.55
N PRO A 258 4.60 -4.67 -45.47
CA PRO A 258 4.19 -6.08 -45.62
C PRO A 258 4.71 -6.90 -44.44
N LEU A 259 3.81 -7.64 -43.77
CA LEU A 259 4.13 -8.35 -42.54
C LEU A 259 3.52 -9.76 -42.53
N PRO A 260 4.16 -10.73 -41.86
CA PRO A 260 3.54 -12.00 -41.51
C PRO A 260 2.27 -11.81 -40.70
N VAL A 261 1.34 -12.74 -40.73
CA VAL A 261 0.00 -12.66 -40.12
C VAL A 261 0.03 -12.29 -38.67
N ASN A 262 0.93 -12.88 -37.87
CA ASN A 262 1.06 -12.59 -36.42
C ASN A 262 1.51 -11.16 -36.11
N LEU A 263 2.32 -10.55 -36.98
CA LEU A 263 2.76 -9.16 -36.84
C LEU A 263 1.71 -8.21 -37.41
N SER A 264 1.06 -8.57 -38.53
CA SER A 264 0.00 -7.73 -39.13
C SER A 264 -1.18 -7.54 -38.19
N ILE A 265 -1.57 -8.55 -37.41
CA ILE A 265 -2.60 -8.42 -36.36
C ILE A 265 -2.21 -7.34 -35.34
N VAL A 266 -0.98 -7.37 -34.86
CA VAL A 266 -0.51 -6.40 -33.85
C VAL A 266 -0.40 -4.99 -34.46
N ARG A 267 0.05 -4.87 -35.71
CA ARG A 267 0.03 -3.61 -36.45
C ARG A 267 -1.37 -3.04 -36.57
N ASP A 268 -2.34 -3.84 -37.02
CA ASP A 268 -3.71 -3.39 -37.25
C ASP A 268 -4.38 -2.95 -35.93
N VAL A 269 -4.18 -3.70 -34.86
CA VAL A 269 -4.66 -3.32 -33.52
C VAL A 269 -4.00 -2.03 -33.01
N PHE A 270 -2.71 -1.83 -33.26
CA PHE A 270 -2.00 -0.61 -32.91
C PHE A 270 -2.51 0.60 -33.73
N VAL A 271 -2.66 0.44 -35.04
CA VAL A 271 -3.22 1.49 -35.93
C VAL A 271 -4.65 1.82 -35.53
N PHE A 272 -5.47 0.81 -35.20
CA PHE A 272 -6.80 1.04 -34.67
C PHE A 272 -6.77 1.85 -33.36
N ALA A 273 -5.79 1.56 -32.47
CA ALA A 273 -5.56 2.36 -31.24
C ALA A 273 -5.18 3.81 -31.54
N VAL A 274 -4.41 4.06 -32.61
CA VAL A 274 -4.04 5.41 -33.06
C VAL A 274 -5.27 6.21 -33.49
N TYR A 275 -6.15 5.62 -34.29
CA TYR A 275 -7.34 6.30 -34.80
C TYR A 275 -8.51 6.39 -33.82
N THR A 276 -8.51 5.59 -32.73
CA THR A 276 -9.60 5.58 -31.75
C THR A 276 -9.19 6.13 -30.38
N GLY A 277 -7.90 6.25 -30.11
CA GLY A 277 -7.39 6.64 -28.78
C GLY A 277 -7.68 5.63 -27.67
N LEU A 278 -8.14 4.41 -27.99
CA LEU A 278 -8.43 3.36 -27.02
C LEU A 278 -7.13 2.90 -26.34
N SER A 279 -7.25 2.46 -25.09
CA SER A 279 -6.13 1.77 -24.45
C SER A 279 -6.03 0.32 -24.94
N PHE A 280 -4.85 -0.28 -24.80
CA PHE A 280 -4.65 -1.69 -25.17
C PHE A 280 -5.70 -2.62 -24.52
N VAL A 281 -6.01 -2.37 -23.26
CA VAL A 281 -6.97 -3.19 -22.50
C VAL A 281 -8.39 -3.00 -23.03
N ASP A 282 -8.79 -1.77 -23.36
CA ASP A 282 -10.11 -1.49 -23.92
C ASP A 282 -10.28 -2.19 -25.29
N ILE A 283 -9.23 -2.16 -26.14
CA ILE A 283 -9.26 -2.87 -27.44
C ILE A 283 -9.29 -4.39 -27.25
N SER A 284 -8.52 -4.92 -26.30
CA SER A 284 -8.51 -6.37 -26.02
C SER A 284 -9.87 -6.89 -25.57
N ASN A 285 -10.67 -6.06 -24.92
CA ASN A 285 -12.00 -6.40 -24.43
C ASN A 285 -13.13 -5.95 -25.35
N LEU A 286 -12.80 -5.32 -26.50
CA LEU A 286 -13.79 -4.83 -27.43
C LEU A 286 -14.58 -5.99 -28.05
N THR A 287 -15.90 -5.92 -27.97
CA THR A 287 -16.84 -6.90 -28.56
C THR A 287 -17.65 -6.26 -29.67
N ASN A 288 -18.31 -7.09 -30.49
CA ASN A 288 -19.19 -6.59 -31.54
C ASN A 288 -20.37 -5.78 -31.00
N GLU A 289 -20.79 -6.01 -29.77
CA GLU A 289 -21.84 -5.24 -29.08
C GLU A 289 -21.45 -3.78 -28.82
N ASN A 290 -20.14 -3.50 -28.78
CA ASN A 290 -19.63 -2.15 -28.63
C ASN A 290 -19.65 -1.34 -29.93
N ILE A 291 -19.97 -1.94 -31.07
CA ILE A 291 -20.01 -1.29 -32.38
C ILE A 291 -21.46 -1.08 -32.78
N ASN A 292 -21.87 0.16 -32.90
CA ASN A 292 -23.25 0.52 -33.23
C ASN A 292 -23.29 1.43 -34.45
N VAL A 293 -24.40 1.39 -35.20
CA VAL A 293 -24.67 2.35 -36.29
C VAL A 293 -25.33 3.58 -35.68
N GLY A 294 -24.71 4.73 -35.87
CA GLY A 294 -25.28 6.01 -35.45
C GLY A 294 -26.42 6.50 -36.31
N ILE A 295 -27.06 7.59 -35.90
CA ILE A 295 -28.15 8.24 -36.65
C ILE A 295 -27.65 8.77 -38.01
N ASP A 296 -26.39 9.14 -38.07
CA ASP A 296 -25.64 9.56 -39.26
C ASP A 296 -25.23 8.42 -40.19
N LYS A 297 -25.69 7.19 -39.90
CA LYS A 297 -25.31 5.94 -40.59
C LYS A 297 -23.80 5.58 -40.51
N SER A 298 -23.00 6.31 -39.71
CA SER A 298 -21.62 5.97 -39.44
C SER A 298 -21.52 4.95 -38.32
N LEU A 299 -20.38 4.25 -38.25
CA LEU A 299 -20.09 3.32 -37.15
C LEU A 299 -19.56 4.09 -35.93
N TRP A 300 -20.08 3.76 -34.79
CA TRP A 300 -19.71 4.34 -33.50
C TRP A 300 -19.25 3.25 -32.55
N LEU A 301 -18.23 3.56 -31.73
CA LEU A 301 -17.87 2.75 -30.57
C LEU A 301 -18.62 3.28 -29.33
N ASN A 302 -19.25 2.35 -28.63
CA ASN A 302 -19.97 2.59 -27.38
C ASN A 302 -19.41 1.62 -26.33
N TYR A 303 -18.61 2.11 -25.36
CA TYR A 303 -17.93 1.26 -24.42
C TYR A 303 -17.67 1.95 -23.09
N TYR A 304 -17.45 1.17 -22.03
CA TYR A 304 -16.98 1.67 -20.74
C TYR A 304 -15.46 1.52 -20.63
N ARG A 305 -14.76 2.60 -20.28
CA ARG A 305 -13.32 2.56 -20.06
C ARG A 305 -13.00 1.68 -18.87
N GLN A 306 -12.28 0.60 -19.07
CA GLN A 306 -11.97 -0.35 -17.99
C GLN A 306 -11.25 0.29 -16.79
N LYS A 307 -10.42 1.31 -16.98
CA LYS A 307 -9.67 1.94 -15.89
C LYS A 307 -10.52 2.84 -15.01
N THR A 308 -11.49 3.55 -15.56
CA THR A 308 -12.22 4.64 -14.88
C THR A 308 -13.71 4.40 -14.80
N ASP A 309 -14.20 3.34 -15.46
CA ASP A 309 -15.62 3.02 -15.61
C ASP A 309 -16.47 4.16 -16.22
N ILE A 310 -15.80 5.04 -16.99
CA ILE A 310 -16.44 6.15 -17.66
C ILE A 310 -16.98 5.65 -19.00
N HIS A 311 -18.26 5.88 -19.25
CA HIS A 311 -18.90 5.65 -20.54
C HIS A 311 -18.27 6.55 -21.60
N ALA A 312 -17.95 6.00 -22.77
CA ALA A 312 -17.38 6.71 -23.89
C ALA A 312 -18.04 6.29 -25.19
N MET A 313 -18.41 7.28 -25.98
CA MET A 313 -18.91 7.12 -27.34
C MET A 313 -18.01 7.88 -28.29
N LEU A 314 -17.62 7.27 -29.39
CA LEU A 314 -16.80 7.94 -30.40
C LEU A 314 -17.16 7.43 -31.81
N PRO A 315 -17.25 8.35 -32.79
CA PRO A 315 -17.41 7.95 -34.19
C PRO A 315 -16.13 7.31 -34.71
N LEU A 316 -16.26 6.29 -35.53
CA LEU A 316 -15.12 5.61 -36.15
C LEU A 316 -14.69 6.33 -37.43
N LEU A 317 -13.43 6.69 -37.48
CA LEU A 317 -12.80 7.22 -38.69
C LEU A 317 -12.64 6.11 -39.73
N GLN A 318 -12.65 6.47 -41.02
CA GLN A 318 -12.57 5.52 -42.13
C GLN A 318 -11.42 4.50 -42.04
N PRO A 319 -10.19 4.86 -41.63
CA PRO A 319 -9.11 3.87 -41.44
C PRO A 319 -9.46 2.82 -40.36
N ALA A 320 -10.08 3.22 -39.27
CA ALA A 320 -10.51 2.29 -38.21
C ALA A 320 -11.62 1.35 -38.73
N VAL A 321 -12.58 1.86 -39.51
CA VAL A 321 -13.63 1.05 -40.14
C VAL A 321 -13.02 0.04 -41.13
N CYS A 322 -12.05 0.42 -41.93
CA CYS A 322 -11.35 -0.49 -42.81
C CYS A 322 -10.65 -1.65 -42.06
N ILE A 323 -10.06 -1.35 -40.91
CA ILE A 323 -9.46 -2.38 -40.06
C ILE A 323 -10.54 -3.32 -39.53
N LEU A 324 -11.66 -2.81 -38.98
CA LEU A 324 -12.76 -3.66 -38.48
C LEU A 324 -13.25 -4.62 -39.53
N LYS A 325 -13.49 -4.17 -40.76
CA LYS A 325 -13.96 -5.01 -41.86
C LYS A 325 -13.02 -6.17 -42.16
N ARG A 326 -11.70 -6.02 -42.02
CA ARG A 326 -10.73 -7.12 -42.19
C ARG A 326 -10.96 -8.26 -41.20
N TYR A 327 -11.47 -7.95 -40.01
CA TYR A 327 -11.65 -8.91 -38.92
C TYR A 327 -13.07 -9.47 -38.83
N GLU A 328 -14.07 -8.97 -39.58
CA GLU A 328 -15.42 -9.49 -39.62
C GLU A 328 -15.44 -10.97 -39.99
N ALA A 329 -14.65 -11.38 -41.01
CA ALA A 329 -14.54 -12.77 -41.47
C ALA A 329 -13.77 -13.67 -40.49
N TYR A 330 -12.90 -13.07 -39.64
CA TYR A 330 -12.06 -13.81 -38.69
C TYR A 330 -12.87 -14.52 -37.61
N HIS A 331 -14.06 -13.99 -37.30
CA HIS A 331 -14.92 -14.48 -36.20
C HIS A 331 -15.97 -15.50 -36.68
N LYS A 332 -16.16 -15.66 -37.99
CA LYS A 332 -17.09 -16.67 -38.49
C LYS A 332 -16.63 -18.08 -38.08
N GLY A 333 -17.35 -18.68 -37.12
CA GLY A 333 -17.07 -20.04 -36.63
C GLY A 333 -16.22 -20.11 -35.34
N LYS A 334 -15.78 -18.98 -34.76
CA LYS A 334 -15.06 -18.95 -33.47
C LYS A 334 -15.98 -18.53 -32.29
N ARG A 335 -15.81 -19.19 -31.13
CA ARG A 335 -16.62 -18.97 -29.94
C ARG A 335 -16.27 -17.64 -29.19
N THR A 336 -15.41 -16.79 -29.74
CA THR A 336 -15.01 -15.55 -29.08
C THR A 336 -15.80 -14.35 -29.62
N ASN A 337 -16.38 -13.55 -28.73
CA ASN A 337 -17.11 -12.33 -29.08
C ASN A 337 -16.19 -11.09 -29.26
N HIS A 338 -14.87 -11.26 -29.06
CA HIS A 338 -13.90 -10.16 -29.20
C HIS A 338 -13.68 -9.76 -30.66
N VAL A 339 -13.62 -8.45 -30.93
CA VAL A 339 -13.41 -7.89 -32.28
C VAL A 339 -12.03 -8.26 -32.84
N PHE A 340 -10.99 -8.30 -31.99
CA PHE A 340 -9.62 -8.55 -32.42
C PHE A 340 -9.00 -9.74 -31.68
N PRO A 341 -8.18 -10.58 -32.35
CA PRO A 341 -7.39 -11.64 -31.72
C PRO A 341 -6.10 -11.07 -31.12
N VAL A 342 -6.22 -10.30 -30.04
CA VAL A 342 -5.09 -9.57 -29.46
C VAL A 342 -4.26 -10.50 -28.56
N PRO A 343 -2.93 -10.61 -28.78
CA PRO A 343 -2.07 -11.36 -27.87
C PRO A 343 -1.87 -10.59 -26.56
N PRO A 344 -1.38 -11.23 -25.48
CA PRO A 344 -1.08 -10.52 -24.22
C PRO A 344 -0.22 -9.27 -24.43
N ASN A 345 -0.44 -8.24 -23.62
CA ASN A 345 0.18 -6.91 -23.80
C ASN A 345 1.72 -6.94 -23.93
N GLN A 346 2.39 -7.80 -23.16
CA GLN A 346 3.85 -7.96 -23.26
C GLN A 346 4.28 -8.49 -24.63
N VAL A 347 3.54 -9.47 -25.15
CA VAL A 347 3.79 -10.06 -26.49
C VAL A 347 3.48 -9.04 -27.57
N ALA A 348 2.35 -8.33 -27.45
CA ALA A 348 1.95 -7.27 -28.39
C ALA A 348 3.02 -6.17 -28.48
N ASN A 349 3.53 -5.66 -27.35
CA ASN A 349 4.59 -4.65 -27.35
C ASN A 349 5.91 -5.19 -27.93
N ARG A 350 6.24 -6.47 -27.69
CA ARG A 350 7.42 -7.11 -28.32
C ARG A 350 7.27 -7.22 -29.83
N TYR A 351 6.10 -7.58 -30.32
CA TYR A 351 5.80 -7.66 -31.75
C TYR A 351 5.75 -6.28 -32.39
N LEU A 352 5.19 -5.28 -31.69
CA LEU A 352 5.16 -3.90 -32.18
C LEU A 352 6.57 -3.33 -32.43
N LYS A 353 7.56 -3.71 -31.62
CA LYS A 353 8.96 -3.33 -31.87
C LYS A 353 9.51 -3.97 -33.17
N LYS A 354 9.10 -5.20 -33.47
CA LYS A 354 9.46 -5.84 -34.75
C LYS A 354 8.78 -5.14 -35.93
N VAL A 355 7.48 -4.83 -35.79
CA VAL A 355 6.74 -4.04 -36.79
C VAL A 355 7.43 -2.72 -37.07
N ALA A 356 7.86 -1.98 -36.02
CA ALA A 356 8.58 -0.73 -36.18
C ALA A 356 9.88 -0.89 -36.96
N LYS A 357 10.64 -1.94 -36.65
CA LYS A 357 11.91 -2.24 -37.36
C LYS A 357 11.67 -2.53 -38.84
N GLU A 358 10.68 -3.38 -39.18
CA GLU A 358 10.32 -3.68 -40.57
C GLU A 358 9.80 -2.45 -41.33
N ALA A 359 9.13 -1.53 -40.64
CA ALA A 359 8.66 -0.26 -41.21
C ALA A 359 9.72 0.83 -41.28
N GLY A 360 10.99 0.56 -40.89
CA GLY A 360 12.06 1.54 -40.88
C GLY A 360 11.91 2.65 -39.83
N VAL A 361 11.13 2.39 -38.74
CA VAL A 361 10.92 3.36 -37.67
C VAL A 361 11.84 3.06 -36.51
N GLU A 362 12.81 3.96 -36.27
CA GLU A 362 13.84 3.78 -35.21
C GLU A 362 13.33 4.00 -33.78
N LYS A 363 12.15 4.61 -33.62
CA LYS A 363 11.56 4.89 -32.30
C LYS A 363 11.16 3.61 -31.57
N ASN A 364 11.39 3.59 -30.26
CA ASN A 364 10.92 2.50 -29.41
C ASN A 364 9.40 2.59 -29.20
N ILE A 365 8.64 2.01 -30.09
CA ILE A 365 7.17 2.08 -30.11
C ILE A 365 6.56 1.18 -29.04
N THR A 366 5.57 1.72 -28.35
CA THR A 366 4.70 0.98 -27.42
C THR A 366 3.24 1.30 -27.69
N PHE A 367 2.31 0.40 -27.30
CA PHE A 367 0.88 0.68 -27.47
C PHE A 367 0.43 2.00 -26.82
N HIS A 368 1.11 2.44 -25.76
CA HIS A 368 0.78 3.71 -25.13
C HIS A 368 1.02 4.92 -26.03
N MET A 369 1.97 4.81 -26.99
CA MET A 369 2.25 5.90 -27.95
C MET A 369 1.08 6.15 -28.91
N ALA A 370 0.25 5.15 -29.20
CA ALA A 370 -0.95 5.35 -30.01
C ALA A 370 -1.84 6.46 -29.45
N ARG A 371 -1.92 6.60 -28.12
CA ARG A 371 -2.75 7.63 -27.46
C ARG A 371 -2.12 9.03 -27.43
N HIS A 372 -0.88 9.17 -27.85
CA HIS A 372 -0.17 10.44 -27.92
C HIS A 372 -0.04 10.94 -29.36
N TYR A 373 -0.70 10.29 -30.32
CA TYR A 373 -0.72 10.74 -31.70
C TYR A 373 -1.51 12.04 -31.79
N PRO A 374 -0.94 13.14 -32.36
CA PRO A 374 -1.57 14.48 -32.33
C PRO A 374 -2.92 14.52 -33.02
N ASN A 375 -3.15 13.68 -34.01
CA ASN A 375 -4.36 13.64 -34.83
C ASN A 375 -5.31 12.49 -34.48
N SER A 376 -5.10 11.79 -33.35
CA SER A 376 -6.01 10.71 -32.92
C SER A 376 -7.42 11.19 -32.62
N PHE A 377 -7.59 12.50 -32.44
CA PHE A 377 -8.91 13.15 -32.36
C PHE A 377 -8.87 14.52 -33.04
N PRO A 378 -9.34 14.65 -34.28
CA PRO A 378 -9.57 15.96 -34.90
C PRO A 378 -10.83 16.68 -34.34
N LEU A 379 -11.49 16.12 -33.32
CA LEU A 379 -12.58 16.79 -32.65
C LEU A 379 -12.00 17.85 -31.70
N LYS A 380 -11.68 19.03 -32.23
CA LYS A 380 -11.68 20.25 -31.46
C LYS A 380 -13.03 20.33 -30.75
N THR A 381 -13.04 20.75 -29.51
CA THR A 381 -14.23 20.90 -28.65
C THR A 381 -15.46 21.58 -29.33
N ASN A 382 -15.24 22.27 -30.41
CA ASN A 382 -16.30 22.92 -31.22
C ASN A 382 -17.08 21.95 -32.13
N ASP A 383 -16.56 20.76 -32.47
CA ASP A 383 -17.25 19.81 -33.33
C ASP A 383 -18.20 18.89 -32.54
N LEU A 384 -17.92 18.68 -31.24
CA LEU A 384 -18.83 17.95 -30.35
C LEU A 384 -20.12 18.73 -30.06
N GLN A 385 -20.09 20.07 -30.08
CA GLN A 385 -21.28 20.89 -29.92
C GLN A 385 -22.17 20.91 -31.19
N ARG A 386 -21.61 20.61 -32.37
CA ARG A 386 -22.38 20.52 -33.63
C ARG A 386 -23.08 19.18 -33.84
N ILE A 387 -22.68 18.13 -33.09
CA ILE A 387 -23.27 16.78 -33.20
C ILE A 387 -24.39 16.59 -32.17
N VAL A 388 -24.49 17.44 -31.14
CA VAL A 388 -25.48 17.38 -30.07
C VAL A 388 -26.56 18.49 -30.23
N SER A 389 -26.38 19.44 -31.15
CA SER A 389 -27.40 20.42 -31.56
C SER A 389 -28.08 19.95 -32.86
#